data_490deeb83368f5be9b7fede25b23572d
#
_entry.id   490deeb83368f5be9b7fede25b23572d
#
_cell.length_a   1.000
_cell.length_b   1.000
_cell.length_c   1.000
_cell.angle_alpha   90.00
_cell.angle_beta   90.00
_cell.angle_gamma   90.00
#
_symmetry.space_group_name_H-M   'P 1'
#
loop_
_entity.id
_entity.type
_entity.pdbx_description
1 polymer ?
#
loop_
_entity_poly.entity_id
_entity_poly.type
_entity_poly.pdbx_seq_one_letter_code
_entity_poly.pdbx_strand_id
1 'polypeptide(L)'
;MIAGLQNAAAGALTARFGEGHWSTLVTERGVELSLRHARIRVGISGKRIVSVLRLATRKPWAIDTSYFTPVKRPLYLTGMAIAVEHHARGIGRIALEDAIAIANAWPADAIRLDAYDAEAGAGPFYAKCGFRERGRVVYRGNPLVYYELLLK
;
A
#
# COMPACT_ATOMS: atom_id res chain seq x y z
N MET A 1 1.44 -7.22 16.42
CA MET A 1 1.26 -5.77 16.37
C MET A 1 0.98 -5.27 14.97
N ILE A 2 1.90 -5.40 14.01
CA ILE A 2 1.65 -4.99 12.61
C ILE A 2 0.56 -5.86 11.98
N ALA A 3 0.66 -7.17 12.10
CA ALA A 3 -0.36 -8.08 11.59
C ALA A 3 -1.73 -7.80 12.20
N GLY A 4 -1.80 -7.49 13.49
CA GLY A 4 -3.04 -7.12 14.16
C GLY A 4 -3.69 -5.89 13.56
N LEU A 5 -2.91 -4.85 13.25
CA LEU A 5 -3.41 -3.65 12.59
C LEU A 5 -3.91 -3.94 11.18
N GLN A 6 -3.15 -4.70 10.40
CA GLN A 6 -3.54 -5.07 9.04
C GLN A 6 -4.79 -5.95 9.02
N ASN A 7 -4.89 -6.90 9.95
CA ASN A 7 -6.05 -7.78 10.07
C ASN A 7 -7.31 -7.02 10.54
N ALA A 8 -7.16 -6.05 11.44
CA ALA A 8 -8.26 -5.20 11.86
C ALA A 8 -8.78 -4.34 10.69
N ALA A 9 -7.89 -3.80 9.87
CA ALA A 9 -8.25 -3.04 8.68
C ALA A 9 -8.98 -3.94 7.67
N ALA A 10 -8.48 -5.15 7.42
CA ALA A 10 -9.13 -6.13 6.55
C ALA A 10 -10.52 -6.50 7.08
N GLY A 11 -10.66 -6.70 8.39
CA GLY A 11 -11.94 -6.98 9.03
C GLY A 11 -12.95 -5.85 8.89
N ALA A 12 -12.51 -4.61 8.99
CA ALA A 12 -13.38 -3.43 8.80
C ALA A 12 -13.89 -3.34 7.35
N LEU A 13 -13.04 -3.61 6.37
CA LEU A 13 -13.45 -3.66 4.96
C LEU A 13 -14.44 -4.79 4.71
N THR A 14 -14.18 -5.96 5.27
CA THR A 14 -15.06 -7.13 5.16
C THR A 14 -16.44 -6.84 5.79
N ALA A 15 -16.47 -6.19 6.96
CA ALA A 15 -17.70 -5.82 7.62
C ALA A 15 -18.52 -4.83 6.80
N ARG A 16 -17.86 -3.91 6.08
CA ARG A 16 -18.52 -2.86 5.29
C ARG A 16 -18.90 -3.32 3.89
N PHE A 17 -18.04 -4.08 3.21
CA PHE A 17 -18.18 -4.42 1.79
C PHE A 17 -18.38 -5.91 1.52
N GLY A 18 -18.38 -6.77 2.56
CA GLY A 18 -18.45 -8.22 2.43
C GLY A 18 -17.10 -8.87 2.17
N GLU A 19 -17.10 -10.18 1.99
CA GLU A 19 -15.91 -10.96 1.68
C GLU A 19 -15.30 -10.55 0.34
N GLY A 20 -13.96 -10.47 0.29
CA GLY A 20 -13.22 -10.12 -0.91
C GLY A 20 -11.73 -10.35 -0.70
N HIS A 21 -10.90 -9.86 -1.65
CA HIS A 21 -9.43 -10.01 -1.57
C HIS A 21 -8.84 -9.27 -0.37
N TRP A 22 -9.49 -8.19 0.05
CA TRP A 22 -9.14 -7.44 1.25
C TRP A 22 -9.38 -8.22 2.54
N SER A 23 -10.06 -9.37 2.49
CA SER A 23 -10.39 -10.21 3.66
C SER A 23 -9.25 -11.15 4.06
N THR A 24 -8.19 -11.27 3.26
CA THR A 24 -7.04 -12.12 3.55
C THR A 24 -6.31 -11.62 4.80
N LEU A 25 -6.07 -12.55 5.72
CA LEU A 25 -5.35 -12.26 6.97
C LEU A 25 -3.85 -12.48 6.80
N VAL A 26 -3.07 -11.75 7.59
CA VAL A 26 -1.60 -11.87 7.65
C VAL A 26 -1.17 -12.33 9.04
N THR A 27 0.04 -12.90 9.12
CA THR A 27 0.64 -13.33 10.38
C THR A 27 1.85 -12.46 10.72
N GLU A 28 2.22 -12.38 12.02
CA GLU A 28 3.44 -11.67 12.42
C GLU A 28 4.67 -12.29 11.78
N ARG A 29 4.71 -13.61 11.63
CA ARG A 29 5.80 -14.30 10.92
C ARG A 29 5.88 -13.85 9.45
N GLY A 30 4.76 -13.70 8.78
CA GLY A 30 4.71 -13.20 7.41
C GLY A 30 5.25 -11.77 7.33
N VAL A 31 4.90 -10.92 8.28
CA VAL A 31 5.44 -9.56 8.38
C VAL A 31 6.96 -9.59 8.57
N GLU A 32 7.46 -10.40 9.51
CA GLU A 32 8.90 -10.54 9.74
C GLU A 32 9.66 -11.02 8.50
N LEU A 33 9.12 -11.99 7.78
CA LEU A 33 9.72 -12.48 6.55
C LEU A 33 9.81 -11.40 5.48
N SER A 34 8.83 -10.50 5.42
CA SER A 34 8.85 -9.40 4.45
C SER A 34 9.97 -8.39 4.69
N LEU A 35 10.52 -8.30 5.91
CA LEU A 35 11.67 -7.44 6.23
C LEU A 35 12.92 -7.79 5.43
N ARG A 36 13.00 -9.01 4.90
CA ARG A 36 14.14 -9.44 4.08
C ARG A 36 14.18 -8.75 2.72
N HIS A 37 13.03 -8.24 2.25
CA HIS A 37 12.86 -7.70 0.89
C HIS A 37 12.27 -6.31 0.87
N ALA A 38 11.89 -5.76 2.02
CA ALA A 38 11.19 -4.49 2.10
C ALA A 38 11.62 -3.69 3.33
N ARG A 39 11.48 -2.38 3.24
CA ARG A 39 11.48 -1.50 4.40
C ARG A 39 10.05 -1.31 4.86
N ILE A 40 9.80 -1.60 6.13
CA ILE A 40 8.50 -1.39 6.75
C ILE A 40 8.55 -0.07 7.50
N ARG A 41 7.58 0.80 7.23
CA ARG A 41 7.39 2.04 7.96
C ARG A 41 6.14 1.94 8.81
N VAL A 42 6.25 2.35 10.06
CA VAL A 42 5.11 2.41 10.98
C VAL A 42 4.94 3.83 11.50
N GLY A 43 3.69 4.28 11.61
CA GLY A 43 3.34 5.49 12.32
C GLY A 43 2.95 5.13 13.75
N ILE A 44 3.45 5.90 14.71
CA ILE A 44 3.17 5.67 16.12
C ILE A 44 2.49 6.89 16.71
N SER A 45 1.38 6.67 17.40
CA SER A 45 0.70 7.69 18.20
C SER A 45 0.65 7.23 19.66
N GLY A 46 1.35 7.96 20.54
CA GLY A 46 1.55 7.50 21.92
C GLY A 46 2.32 6.19 21.95
N LYS A 47 1.68 5.13 22.43
CA LYS A 47 2.28 3.78 22.51
C LYS A 47 1.71 2.80 21.48
N ARG A 48 0.91 3.29 20.50
CA ARG A 48 0.23 2.44 19.54
C ARG A 48 0.72 2.67 18.12
N ILE A 49 0.83 1.58 17.36
CA ILE A 49 1.03 1.66 15.91
C ILE A 49 -0.31 2.03 15.29
N VAL A 50 -0.33 3.13 14.52
CA VAL A 50 -1.54 3.65 13.87
C VAL A 50 -1.51 3.54 12.35
N SER A 51 -0.34 3.30 11.77
CA SER A 51 -0.18 3.07 10.34
C SER A 51 0.96 2.12 10.05
N VAL A 52 0.90 1.45 8.90
CA VAL A 52 1.98 0.62 8.38
C VAL A 52 1.95 0.68 6.86
N LEU A 53 3.13 0.60 6.24
CA LEU A 53 3.30 0.36 4.82
C LEU A 53 4.66 -0.27 4.57
N ARG A 54 4.83 -0.85 3.39
CA ARG A 54 6.10 -1.43 2.95
C ARG A 54 6.55 -0.82 1.65
N LEU A 55 7.85 -0.58 1.52
CA LEU A 55 8.51 -0.18 0.29
C LEU A 55 9.57 -1.21 -0.07
N ALA A 56 9.56 -1.67 -1.31
CA ALA A 56 10.51 -2.66 -1.80
C ALA A 56 10.94 -2.37 -3.23
N THR A 57 12.14 -2.81 -3.58
CA THR A 57 12.62 -2.78 -4.98
C THR A 57 12.03 -3.94 -5.78
N ARG A 58 11.64 -5.01 -5.11
CA ARG A 58 11.11 -6.21 -5.74
C ARG A 58 9.64 -6.00 -6.14
N LYS A 59 9.36 -6.29 -7.41
CA LYS A 59 8.02 -6.19 -7.98
C LYS A 59 7.07 -7.24 -7.37
N PRO A 60 5.87 -6.85 -6.90
CA PRO A 60 4.81 -7.81 -6.58
C PRO A 60 4.37 -8.58 -7.85
N TRP A 61 3.90 -9.82 -7.65
CA TRP A 61 3.45 -10.67 -8.75
C TRP A 61 2.32 -10.06 -9.58
N ALA A 62 1.41 -9.34 -8.93
CA ALA A 62 0.24 -8.74 -9.56
C ALA A 62 0.56 -7.55 -10.47
N ILE A 63 1.76 -6.97 -10.37
CA ILE A 63 2.12 -5.79 -11.15
C ILE A 63 2.79 -6.19 -12.46
N ASP A 64 2.19 -5.73 -13.56
CA ASP A 64 2.76 -5.78 -14.90
C ASP A 64 3.41 -4.43 -15.20
N THR A 65 4.74 -4.41 -15.27
CA THR A 65 5.52 -3.19 -15.42
C THR A 65 5.31 -2.49 -16.77
N SER A 66 4.75 -3.17 -17.77
CA SER A 66 4.47 -2.58 -19.08
C SER A 66 3.44 -1.44 -19.04
N TYR A 67 2.62 -1.39 -17.98
CA TYR A 67 1.65 -0.31 -17.78
C TYR A 67 2.26 0.98 -17.25
N PHE A 68 3.47 0.90 -16.71
CA PHE A 68 4.11 2.01 -16.00
C PHE A 68 5.12 2.76 -16.86
N THR A 69 5.45 3.98 -16.45
CA THR A 69 6.50 4.77 -17.06
C THR A 69 7.83 4.02 -16.92
N PRO A 70 8.60 3.81 -18.00
CA PRO A 70 9.91 3.18 -17.89
C PRO A 70 10.86 4.03 -17.04
N VAL A 71 11.30 3.46 -15.92
CA VAL A 71 12.28 4.08 -15.02
C VAL A 71 13.29 3.03 -14.55
N LYS A 72 14.45 3.48 -14.11
CA LYS A 72 15.53 2.58 -13.71
C LYS A 72 15.36 2.05 -12.29
N ARG A 73 14.83 2.87 -11.38
CA ARG A 73 14.77 2.58 -9.94
C ARG A 73 13.37 2.77 -9.36
N PRO A 74 12.40 1.93 -9.77
CA PRO A 74 11.08 1.99 -9.18
C PRO A 74 11.06 1.35 -7.80
N LEU A 75 10.22 1.87 -6.91
CA LEU A 75 9.84 1.21 -5.67
C LEU A 75 8.38 0.78 -5.73
N TYR A 76 8.06 -0.26 -4.99
CA TYR A 76 6.70 -0.80 -4.90
C TYR A 76 6.20 -0.64 -3.48
N LEU A 77 5.04 0.01 -3.34
CA LEU A 77 4.36 0.19 -2.07
C LEU A 77 3.32 -0.90 -1.91
N THR A 78 3.38 -1.61 -0.79
CA THR A 78 2.44 -2.69 -0.47
C THR A 78 2.05 -2.66 0.99
N GLY A 79 0.96 -3.35 1.33
CA GLY A 79 0.57 -3.60 2.71
C GLY A 79 0.22 -2.36 3.52
N MET A 80 -0.21 -1.29 2.87
CA MET A 80 -0.60 -0.07 3.57
C MET A 80 -1.90 -0.27 4.33
N ALA A 81 -1.88 0.06 5.61
CA ALA A 81 -3.06 0.02 6.46
C ALA A 81 -2.99 1.12 7.53
N ILE A 82 -4.15 1.65 7.88
CA ILE A 82 -4.33 2.66 8.92
C ILE A 82 -5.23 2.05 10.00
N ALA A 83 -4.90 2.29 11.26
CA ALA A 83 -5.74 1.85 12.37
C ALA A 83 -7.17 2.39 12.19
N VAL A 84 -8.16 1.52 12.38
CA VAL A 84 -9.56 1.82 12.06
C VAL A 84 -10.06 3.06 12.80
N GLU A 85 -9.68 3.21 14.07
CA GLU A 85 -10.06 4.36 14.91
C GLU A 85 -9.42 5.68 14.46
N HIS A 86 -8.45 5.63 13.56
CA HIS A 86 -7.76 6.81 13.02
C HIS A 86 -8.12 7.09 11.56
N HIS A 87 -9.10 6.40 10.99
CA HIS A 87 -9.56 6.67 9.63
C HIS A 87 -10.12 8.10 9.53
N ALA A 88 -9.95 8.71 8.34
CA ALA A 88 -10.39 10.07 8.03
C ALA A 88 -9.73 11.18 8.87
N ARG A 89 -8.60 10.91 9.53
CA ARG A 89 -7.84 11.90 10.34
C ARG A 89 -6.55 12.35 9.68
N GLY A 90 -6.35 12.07 8.40
CA GLY A 90 -5.14 12.46 7.68
C GLY A 90 -3.90 11.59 7.95
N ILE A 91 -4.01 10.51 8.72
CA ILE A 91 -2.90 9.61 9.04
C ILE A 91 -2.37 8.93 7.78
N GLY A 92 -3.26 8.53 6.87
CA GLY A 92 -2.86 7.92 5.60
C GLY A 92 -2.00 8.86 4.75
N ARG A 93 -2.37 10.12 4.66
CA ARG A 93 -1.59 11.13 3.94
C ARG A 93 -0.21 11.33 4.58
N ILE A 94 -0.13 11.42 5.89
CA ILE A 94 1.14 11.55 6.62
C ILE A 94 2.03 10.32 6.36
N ALA A 95 1.48 9.12 6.45
CA ALA A 95 2.22 7.89 6.17
C ALA A 95 2.75 7.86 4.73
N LEU A 96 1.95 8.33 3.78
CA LEU A 96 2.35 8.37 2.38
C LEU A 96 3.41 9.45 2.11
N GLU A 97 3.33 10.60 2.75
CA GLU A 97 4.35 11.64 2.69
C GLU A 97 5.69 11.14 3.23
N ASP A 98 5.68 10.38 4.33
CA ASP A 98 6.87 9.70 4.86
C ASP A 98 7.46 8.71 3.85
N ALA A 99 6.60 7.91 3.21
CA ALA A 99 7.04 6.97 2.18
C ALA A 99 7.69 7.68 0.99
N ILE A 100 7.15 8.82 0.58
CA ILE A 100 7.71 9.62 -0.52
C ILE A 100 9.09 10.16 -0.13
N ALA A 101 9.25 10.65 1.08
CA ALA A 101 10.55 11.12 1.59
C ALA A 101 11.58 9.98 1.61
N ILE A 102 11.20 8.80 2.06
CA ILE A 102 12.06 7.61 2.06
C ILE A 102 12.45 7.22 0.63
N ALA A 103 11.49 7.23 -0.29
CA ALA A 103 11.74 6.90 -1.70
C ALA A 103 12.70 7.90 -2.36
N ASN A 104 12.54 9.19 -2.10
CA ASN A 104 13.47 10.22 -2.60
C ASN A 104 14.89 10.01 -2.07
N ALA A 105 15.05 9.64 -0.81
CA ALA A 105 16.35 9.40 -0.19
C ALA A 105 16.98 8.06 -0.60
N TRP A 106 16.20 7.12 -1.14
CA TRP A 106 16.66 5.76 -1.50
C TRP A 106 17.83 5.73 -2.50
N PRO A 107 17.96 6.50 -3.58
CA PRO A 107 17.03 7.33 -4.36
C PRO A 107 16.23 6.50 -5.38
N ALA A 108 14.96 6.70 -5.40
CA ALA A 108 14.06 6.04 -6.35
C ALA A 108 13.55 7.04 -7.40
N ASP A 109 13.11 6.50 -8.54
CA ASP A 109 12.56 7.30 -9.65
C ASP A 109 11.04 7.35 -9.61
N ALA A 110 10.40 6.35 -9.00
CA ALA A 110 8.95 6.24 -8.94
C ALA A 110 8.51 5.36 -7.78
N ILE A 111 7.27 5.57 -7.33
CA ILE A 111 6.54 4.63 -6.46
C ILE A 111 5.38 4.08 -7.28
N ARG A 112 5.26 2.76 -7.30
CA ARG A 112 4.20 2.03 -8.01
C ARG A 112 3.41 1.18 -7.03
N LEU A 113 2.11 1.05 -7.29
CA LEU A 113 1.23 0.22 -6.47
C LEU A 113 0.04 -0.28 -7.26
N ASP A 114 -0.62 -1.28 -6.72
CA ASP A 114 -1.95 -1.69 -7.14
C ASP A 114 -2.96 -1.45 -6.01
N ALA A 115 -4.20 -1.22 -6.38
CA ALA A 115 -5.32 -1.11 -5.47
C ALA A 115 -6.49 -1.91 -6.02
N TYR A 116 -7.40 -2.37 -5.15
CA TYR A 116 -8.60 -3.07 -5.61
C TYR A 116 -9.48 -2.13 -6.44
N ASP A 117 -9.91 -2.59 -7.61
CA ASP A 117 -10.88 -1.89 -8.45
C ASP A 117 -12.29 -2.21 -7.94
N ALA A 118 -12.62 -1.66 -6.78
CA ALA A 118 -13.87 -1.88 -6.06
C ALA A 118 -14.09 -0.74 -5.07
N GLU A 119 -15.28 -0.61 -4.52
CA GLU A 119 -15.57 0.39 -3.47
C GLU A 119 -14.65 0.26 -2.25
N ALA A 120 -14.24 -0.96 -1.91
CA ALA A 120 -13.30 -1.22 -0.84
C ALA A 120 -11.87 -0.73 -1.13
N GLY A 121 -11.57 -0.43 -2.41
CA GLY A 121 -10.23 -0.05 -2.84
C GLY A 121 -9.85 1.37 -2.46
N ALA A 122 -8.55 1.60 -2.24
CA ALA A 122 -7.99 2.88 -1.84
C ALA A 122 -7.57 3.77 -3.02
N GLY A 123 -7.94 3.41 -4.25
CA GLY A 123 -7.56 4.16 -5.45
C GLY A 123 -7.82 5.66 -5.37
N PRO A 124 -9.04 6.11 -4.99
CA PRO A 124 -9.33 7.54 -4.85
C PRO A 124 -8.41 8.27 -3.86
N PHE A 125 -7.99 7.60 -2.79
CA PHE A 125 -7.03 8.14 -1.84
C PHE A 125 -5.68 8.40 -2.50
N TYR A 126 -5.15 7.43 -3.26
CA TYR A 126 -3.87 7.58 -3.94
C TYR A 126 -3.94 8.68 -5.02
N ALA A 127 -5.04 8.76 -5.75
CA ALA A 127 -5.25 9.82 -6.74
C ALA A 127 -5.22 11.21 -6.09
N LYS A 128 -5.85 11.38 -4.94
CA LYS A 128 -5.80 12.64 -4.17
C LYS A 128 -4.40 12.99 -3.67
N CYS A 129 -3.55 11.99 -3.46
CA CYS A 129 -2.17 12.17 -3.03
C CYS A 129 -1.19 12.37 -4.19
N GLY A 130 -1.68 12.55 -5.40
CA GLY A 130 -0.86 12.87 -6.57
C GLY A 130 -0.44 11.69 -7.42
N PHE A 131 -0.85 10.47 -7.08
CA PHE A 131 -0.61 9.30 -7.91
C PHE A 131 -1.50 9.34 -9.14
N ARG A 132 -0.97 8.89 -10.27
CA ARG A 132 -1.72 8.78 -11.52
C ARG A 132 -2.11 7.34 -11.79
N GLU A 133 -3.36 7.14 -12.23
CA GLU A 133 -3.83 5.86 -12.72
C GLU A 133 -3.06 5.48 -13.98
N ARG A 134 -2.53 4.25 -14.03
CA ARG A 134 -1.74 3.74 -15.15
C ARG A 134 -2.45 2.65 -15.94
N GLY A 135 -3.48 2.06 -15.40
CA GLY A 135 -4.26 1.05 -16.07
C GLY A 135 -5.08 0.19 -15.12
N ARG A 136 -5.92 -0.63 -15.70
CA ARG A 136 -6.79 -1.57 -14.98
C ARG A 136 -6.57 -2.96 -15.52
N VAL A 137 -6.41 -3.91 -14.64
CA VAL A 137 -6.13 -5.31 -14.99
C VAL A 137 -6.97 -6.24 -14.14
N VAL A 138 -7.04 -7.50 -14.56
CA VAL A 138 -7.57 -8.58 -13.73
C VAL A 138 -6.42 -9.55 -13.46
N TYR A 139 -6.09 -9.75 -12.20
CA TYR A 139 -5.05 -10.66 -11.77
C TYR A 139 -5.64 -11.76 -10.90
N ARG A 140 -5.57 -13.01 -11.36
CA ARG A 140 -6.15 -14.18 -10.67
C ARG A 140 -7.61 -13.97 -10.27
N GLY A 141 -8.40 -13.37 -11.19
CA GLY A 141 -9.80 -13.06 -10.94
C GLY A 141 -10.06 -11.77 -10.16
N ASN A 142 -9.01 -11.05 -9.77
CA ASN A 142 -9.11 -9.84 -8.95
C ASN A 142 -8.94 -8.60 -9.82
N PRO A 143 -9.96 -7.74 -9.93
CA PRO A 143 -9.82 -6.47 -10.64
C PRO A 143 -8.93 -5.52 -9.84
N LEU A 144 -7.91 -4.98 -10.50
CA LEU A 144 -6.94 -4.07 -9.90
C LEU A 144 -6.78 -2.82 -10.74
N VAL A 145 -6.46 -1.72 -10.07
CA VAL A 145 -6.07 -0.45 -10.68
C VAL A 145 -4.61 -0.17 -10.32
N TYR A 146 -3.80 0.18 -11.31
CA TYR A 146 -2.40 0.56 -11.11
C TYR A 146 -2.25 2.06 -10.93
N TYR A 147 -1.44 2.46 -9.98
CA TYR A 147 -1.10 3.85 -9.70
C TYR A 147 0.40 4.06 -9.64
N GLU A 148 0.83 5.22 -10.08
CA GLU A 148 2.25 5.60 -10.12
C GLU A 148 2.43 7.04 -9.67
N LEU A 149 3.46 7.27 -8.85
CA LEU A 149 3.97 8.60 -8.55
C LEU A 149 5.40 8.69 -9.05
N LEU A 150 5.66 9.56 -10.01
CA LEU A 150 7.02 9.84 -10.47
C LEU A 150 7.71 10.77 -9.46
N LEU A 151 8.93 10.44 -9.12
CA LEU A 151 9.78 11.20 -8.21
C LEU A 151 10.77 12.04 -9.01
N LYS A 152 11.20 13.12 -8.43
CA LYS A 152 12.17 14.02 -9.06
C LYS A 152 13.60 13.57 -8.83
#